data_4e53ad102d05d61e3fe103295de2ac67
#
_entry.id   4e53ad102d05d61e3fe103295de2ac67
#
_cell.length_a   1.000
_cell.length_b   1.000
_cell.length_c   1.000
_cell.angle_alpha   90.00
_cell.angle_beta   90.00
_cell.angle_gamma   90.00
#
_symmetry.space_group_name_H-M   'P 1'
#
loop_
_entity.id
_entity.type
_entity.pdbx_description
1 polymer ?
#
loop_
_entity_poly.entity_id
_entity_poly.type
_entity_poly.pdbx_seq_one_letter_code
_entity_poly.pdbx_strand_id
1 'polypeptide(L)'
;PISDNGVKVTMQCVAPQVVIFDLDITAAAPQVMTASGYGDLAAKIPGGADWIIADAAGVEPLDQHVWALVQSGVRDALSRPDDLRRGDPEAFSGLVEGLILSGLAMQVYDGTRPASGAEHYFSHIWELTHVGTDRNPPLSHGHKVAIGTLAMLAFYEKFLDRDLSSLDVDAAVAAWPQWPAVEANIRSTFDGALADHAVAETRVKYVEPGELRARLTRVIDGWEDTRTALT
;
A
#
# COMPACT_ATOMS: atom_id res chain seq x y z
N PRO A 1 0.73 -12.34 7.54
CA PRO A 1 1.71 -11.99 8.56
C PRO A 1 1.17 -12.24 9.97
N ILE A 2 2.05 -12.58 10.88
CA ILE A 2 1.76 -12.74 12.31
C ILE A 2 2.61 -11.74 13.11
N SER A 3 2.17 -11.39 14.32
CA SER A 3 3.00 -10.65 15.27
C SER A 3 3.79 -11.64 16.11
N ASP A 4 5.11 -11.50 16.11
CA ASP A 4 6.01 -12.29 16.94
C ASP A 4 6.98 -11.35 17.67
N ASN A 5 6.98 -11.40 18.99
CA ASN A 5 7.84 -10.57 19.86
C ASN A 5 7.81 -9.06 19.51
N GLY A 6 6.63 -8.53 19.14
CA GLY A 6 6.43 -7.11 18.81
C GLY A 6 6.90 -6.70 17.41
N VAL A 7 7.23 -7.67 16.55
CA VAL A 7 7.54 -7.43 15.14
C VAL A 7 6.57 -8.19 14.24
N LYS A 8 6.38 -7.70 13.03
CA LYS A 8 5.52 -8.34 12.03
C LYS A 8 6.34 -9.32 11.19
N VAL A 9 5.96 -10.58 11.23
CA VAL A 9 6.63 -11.65 10.46
C VAL A 9 5.71 -12.13 9.34
N THR A 10 6.21 -12.14 8.12
CA THR A 10 5.51 -12.74 6.97
C THR A 10 5.94 -14.19 6.84
N MET A 11 4.98 -15.10 6.92
CA MET A 11 5.21 -16.53 6.70
C MET A 11 4.57 -16.93 5.37
N GLN A 12 5.32 -17.66 4.57
CA GLN A 12 4.75 -18.27 3.36
C GLN A 12 3.82 -19.42 3.75
N CYS A 13 2.66 -19.45 3.10
CA CYS A 13 1.70 -20.55 3.23
C CYS A 13 1.11 -20.87 1.86
N VAL A 14 0.60 -22.08 1.72
CA VAL A 14 -0.11 -22.48 0.50
C VAL A 14 -1.42 -21.71 0.44
N ALA A 15 -1.72 -21.13 -0.73
CA ALA A 15 -2.99 -20.45 -0.96
C ALA A 15 -4.17 -21.44 -0.89
N PRO A 16 -5.36 -21.00 -0.45
CA PRO A 16 -6.54 -21.85 -0.44
C PRO A 16 -6.88 -22.30 -1.87
N GLN A 17 -7.22 -23.57 -2.02
CA GLN A 17 -7.64 -24.14 -3.33
C GLN A 17 -9.02 -23.65 -3.75
N VAL A 18 -9.87 -23.30 -2.80
CA VAL A 18 -11.22 -22.80 -3.03
C VAL A 18 -11.52 -21.72 -1.99
N VAL A 19 -12.07 -20.61 -2.44
CA VAL A 19 -12.61 -19.55 -1.58
C VAL A 19 -14.10 -19.41 -1.90
N ILE A 20 -14.96 -19.55 -0.91
CA ILE A 20 -16.41 -19.45 -1.05
C ILE A 20 -16.88 -18.21 -0.28
N PHE A 21 -17.54 -17.30 -0.98
CA PHE A 21 -18.21 -16.16 -0.39
C PHE A 21 -19.71 -16.32 -0.50
N ASP A 22 -20.39 -16.34 0.65
CA ASP A 22 -21.83 -16.23 0.73
C ASP A 22 -22.19 -14.75 0.87
N LEU A 23 -22.83 -14.20 -0.17
CA LEU A 23 -23.15 -12.76 -0.24
C LEU A 23 -24.21 -12.36 0.79
N ASP A 24 -25.14 -13.24 1.13
CA ASP A 24 -26.17 -12.95 2.12
C ASP A 24 -25.55 -12.84 3.52
N ILE A 25 -24.63 -13.74 3.85
CA ILE A 25 -23.87 -13.69 5.11
C ILE A 25 -22.98 -12.45 5.13
N THR A 26 -22.31 -12.15 4.03
CA THR A 26 -21.40 -11.00 3.91
C THR A 26 -22.17 -9.68 4.06
N ALA A 27 -23.33 -9.55 3.41
CA ALA A 27 -24.17 -8.36 3.50
C ALA A 27 -24.80 -8.18 4.89
N ALA A 28 -25.07 -9.28 5.60
CA ALA A 28 -25.58 -9.26 6.98
C ALA A 28 -24.50 -8.97 8.03
N ALA A 29 -23.22 -8.94 7.66
CA ALA A 29 -22.13 -8.65 8.59
C ALA A 29 -22.21 -7.20 9.11
N PRO A 30 -21.67 -6.91 10.31
CA PRO A 30 -21.62 -5.55 10.83
C PRO A 30 -20.99 -4.58 9.84
N GLN A 31 -21.57 -3.40 9.64
CA GLN A 31 -21.10 -2.40 8.67
C GLN A 31 -19.63 -1.98 8.90
N VAL A 32 -19.14 -2.10 10.11
CA VAL A 32 -17.72 -1.85 10.42
C VAL A 32 -16.80 -2.83 9.68
N MET A 33 -17.24 -4.05 9.41
CA MET A 33 -16.48 -5.04 8.63
C MET A 33 -16.50 -4.70 7.13
N THR A 34 -17.66 -4.29 6.62
CA THR A 34 -17.80 -3.80 5.24
C THR A 34 -16.92 -2.58 4.99
N ALA A 35 -16.92 -1.61 5.91
CA ALA A 35 -16.06 -0.43 5.85
C ALA A 35 -14.56 -0.80 5.88
N SER A 36 -14.20 -1.82 6.65
CA SER A 36 -12.84 -2.36 6.69
C SER A 36 -12.42 -2.94 5.34
N GLY A 37 -13.24 -3.80 4.74
CA GLY A 37 -12.98 -4.37 3.41
C GLY A 37 -12.92 -3.31 2.31
N TYR A 38 -13.84 -2.35 2.35
CA TYR A 38 -13.84 -1.21 1.43
C TYR A 38 -12.56 -0.38 1.52
N GLY A 39 -12.09 -0.11 2.75
CA GLY A 39 -10.85 0.62 3.00
C GLY A 39 -9.61 -0.12 2.49
N ASP A 40 -9.59 -1.44 2.67
CA ASP A 40 -8.49 -2.27 2.16
C ASP A 40 -8.52 -2.36 0.62
N LEU A 41 -9.71 -2.44 0.00
CA LEU A 41 -9.82 -2.39 -1.46
C LEU A 41 -9.39 -1.03 -2.03
N ALA A 42 -9.75 0.08 -1.38
CA ALA A 42 -9.37 1.42 -1.80
C ALA A 42 -7.84 1.63 -1.83
N ALA A 43 -7.11 0.93 -0.99
CA ALA A 43 -5.65 0.95 -0.95
C ALA A 43 -4.99 0.50 -2.25
N LYS A 44 -5.69 -0.27 -3.08
CA LYS A 44 -5.16 -0.75 -4.37
C LYS A 44 -4.90 0.40 -5.35
N ILE A 45 -5.59 1.54 -5.19
CA ILE A 45 -5.37 2.74 -6.02
C ILE A 45 -3.97 3.32 -5.77
N PRO A 46 -3.62 3.81 -4.56
CA PRO A 46 -2.27 4.33 -4.32
C PRO A 46 -1.20 3.22 -4.39
N GLY A 47 -1.51 1.98 -4.01
CA GLY A 47 -0.57 0.86 -4.14
C GLY A 47 -0.20 0.57 -5.60
N GLY A 48 -1.16 0.67 -6.53
CA GLY A 48 -0.91 0.59 -7.98
C GLY A 48 -0.07 1.75 -8.50
N ALA A 49 -0.30 2.96 -8.00
CA ALA A 49 0.50 4.14 -8.32
C ALA A 49 1.95 4.00 -7.80
N ASP A 50 2.13 3.49 -6.59
CA ASP A 50 3.46 3.20 -6.04
C ASP A 50 4.25 2.22 -6.91
N TRP A 51 3.59 1.23 -7.51
CA TRP A 51 4.24 0.27 -8.39
C TRP A 51 4.67 0.91 -9.71
N ILE A 52 3.82 1.77 -10.30
CA ILE A 52 4.18 2.55 -11.49
C ILE A 52 5.43 3.41 -11.22
N ILE A 53 5.50 4.08 -10.06
CA ILE A 53 6.68 4.87 -9.69
C ILE A 53 7.92 3.98 -9.46
N ALA A 54 7.75 2.81 -8.87
CA ALA A 54 8.85 1.87 -8.64
C ALA A 54 9.43 1.34 -9.98
N ASP A 55 8.57 1.07 -10.96
CA ASP A 55 8.97 0.70 -12.32
C ASP A 55 9.71 1.85 -13.02
N ALA A 56 9.15 3.05 -13.01
CA ALA A 56 9.78 4.24 -13.59
C ALA A 56 11.15 4.54 -12.96
N ALA A 57 11.33 4.28 -11.67
CA ALA A 57 12.60 4.41 -10.98
C ALA A 57 13.57 3.24 -11.25
N GLY A 58 13.14 2.20 -11.94
CA GLY A 58 13.92 0.98 -12.21
C GLY A 58 14.18 0.14 -10.96
N VAL A 59 13.28 0.21 -9.96
CA VAL A 59 13.40 -0.52 -8.70
C VAL A 59 12.69 -1.87 -8.79
N GLU A 60 11.49 -1.88 -9.33
CA GLU A 60 10.65 -3.07 -9.39
C GLU A 60 9.78 -3.03 -10.65
N PRO A 61 10.06 -3.89 -11.65
CA PRO A 61 9.32 -3.88 -12.91
C PRO A 61 7.82 -4.09 -12.70
N LEU A 62 7.01 -3.32 -13.42
CA LEU A 62 5.56 -3.46 -13.41
C LEU A 62 5.13 -4.67 -14.21
N ASP A 63 4.54 -5.67 -13.56
CA ASP A 63 3.83 -6.73 -14.25
C ASP A 63 2.45 -6.22 -14.68
N GLN A 64 2.33 -5.88 -15.96
CA GLN A 64 1.12 -5.30 -16.54
C GLN A 64 -0.11 -6.19 -16.37
N HIS A 65 0.05 -7.52 -16.44
CA HIS A 65 -1.07 -8.45 -16.30
C HIS A 65 -1.55 -8.53 -14.87
N VAL A 66 -0.62 -8.64 -13.93
CA VAL A 66 -0.94 -8.68 -12.50
C VAL A 66 -1.51 -7.34 -12.03
N TRP A 67 -0.94 -6.23 -12.50
CA TRP A 67 -1.44 -4.88 -12.20
C TRP A 67 -2.88 -4.71 -12.72
N ALA A 68 -3.13 -5.06 -13.97
CA ALA A 68 -4.46 -4.99 -14.57
C ALA A 68 -5.48 -5.88 -13.86
N LEU A 69 -5.07 -7.05 -13.37
CA LEU A 69 -5.94 -7.97 -12.62
C LEU A 69 -6.54 -7.29 -11.38
N VAL A 70 -5.76 -6.45 -10.69
CA VAL A 70 -6.22 -5.70 -9.52
C VAL A 70 -6.97 -4.42 -9.93
N GLN A 71 -6.40 -3.63 -10.85
CA GLN A 71 -6.87 -2.26 -11.11
C GLN A 71 -8.14 -2.19 -11.95
N SER A 72 -8.39 -3.18 -12.81
CA SER A 72 -9.49 -3.11 -13.79
C SER A 72 -10.89 -3.00 -13.17
N GLY A 73 -11.11 -3.52 -11.97
CA GLY A 73 -12.41 -3.52 -11.29
C GLY A 73 -12.50 -2.63 -10.05
N VAL A 74 -11.37 -2.08 -9.57
CA VAL A 74 -11.33 -1.38 -8.27
C VAL A 74 -12.22 -0.14 -8.27
N ARG A 75 -12.20 0.69 -9.31
CA ARG A 75 -13.00 1.92 -9.37
C ARG A 75 -14.51 1.60 -9.36
N ASP A 76 -14.92 0.60 -10.12
CA ASP A 76 -16.33 0.18 -10.17
C ASP A 76 -16.79 -0.39 -8.83
N ALA A 77 -15.99 -1.26 -8.22
CA ALA A 77 -16.28 -1.84 -6.91
C ALA A 77 -16.40 -0.77 -5.80
N LEU A 78 -15.66 0.33 -5.90
CA LEU A 78 -15.69 1.45 -4.94
C LEU A 78 -16.72 2.53 -5.28
N SER A 79 -17.38 2.47 -6.44
CA SER A 79 -18.28 3.53 -6.92
C SER A 79 -19.63 3.60 -6.17
N ARG A 80 -19.99 2.54 -5.44
CA ARG A 80 -21.33 2.37 -4.84
C ARG A 80 -21.31 2.24 -3.30
N PRO A 81 -20.68 3.16 -2.54
CA PRO A 81 -20.56 3.03 -1.08
C PRO A 81 -21.90 3.09 -0.35
N ASP A 82 -22.87 3.86 -0.87
CA ASP A 82 -24.21 3.94 -0.28
C ASP A 82 -25.03 2.67 -0.50
N ASP A 83 -24.81 1.96 -1.61
CA ASP A 83 -25.43 0.67 -1.87
C ASP A 83 -24.89 -0.41 -0.92
N LEU A 84 -23.58 -0.43 -0.68
CA LEU A 84 -22.97 -1.27 0.35
C LEU A 84 -23.58 -1.01 1.74
N ARG A 85 -23.80 0.26 2.09
CA ARG A 85 -24.46 0.62 3.36
C ARG A 85 -25.90 0.13 3.46
N ARG A 86 -26.60 0.00 2.34
CA ARG A 86 -27.98 -0.53 2.28
C ARG A 86 -28.04 -2.05 2.17
N GLY A 87 -26.92 -2.73 2.04
CA GLY A 87 -26.86 -4.18 1.90
C GLY A 87 -27.19 -4.67 0.48
N ASP A 88 -26.94 -3.85 -0.56
CA ASP A 88 -27.20 -4.21 -1.94
C ASP A 88 -26.29 -5.38 -2.39
N PRO A 89 -26.85 -6.52 -2.83
CA PRO A 89 -26.06 -7.71 -3.15
C PRO A 89 -25.08 -7.49 -4.32
N GLU A 90 -25.44 -6.65 -5.29
CA GLU A 90 -24.60 -6.40 -6.46
C GLU A 90 -23.37 -5.55 -6.07
N ALA A 91 -23.56 -4.56 -5.18
CA ALA A 91 -22.46 -3.77 -4.63
C ALA A 91 -21.51 -4.65 -3.78
N PHE A 92 -22.06 -5.60 -3.00
CA PHE A 92 -21.25 -6.57 -2.26
C PHE A 92 -20.50 -7.52 -3.18
N SER A 93 -21.12 -7.96 -4.28
CA SER A 93 -20.42 -8.80 -5.28
C SER A 93 -19.19 -8.10 -5.82
N GLY A 94 -19.30 -6.82 -6.20
CA GLY A 94 -18.17 -6.03 -6.69
C GLY A 94 -17.05 -5.87 -5.65
N LEU A 95 -17.40 -5.56 -4.39
CA LEU A 95 -16.42 -5.44 -3.30
C LEU A 95 -15.68 -6.75 -3.06
N VAL A 96 -16.41 -7.87 -2.98
CA VAL A 96 -15.84 -9.20 -2.74
C VAL A 96 -14.96 -9.62 -3.90
N GLU A 97 -15.40 -9.42 -5.14
CA GLU A 97 -14.61 -9.73 -6.34
C GLU A 97 -13.30 -8.96 -6.35
N GLY A 98 -13.31 -7.64 -6.08
CA GLY A 98 -12.11 -6.84 -6.01
C GLY A 98 -11.11 -7.34 -4.95
N LEU A 99 -11.60 -7.74 -3.79
CA LEU A 99 -10.75 -8.31 -2.72
C LEU A 99 -10.18 -9.68 -3.12
N ILE A 100 -10.96 -10.54 -3.78
CA ILE A 100 -10.50 -11.84 -4.28
C ILE A 100 -9.41 -11.65 -5.34
N LEU A 101 -9.66 -10.78 -6.33
CA LEU A 101 -8.70 -10.50 -7.40
C LEU A 101 -7.38 -9.97 -6.84
N SER A 102 -7.44 -9.12 -5.83
CA SER A 102 -6.25 -8.65 -5.12
C SER A 102 -5.47 -9.81 -4.47
N GLY A 103 -6.17 -10.76 -3.83
CA GLY A 103 -5.56 -11.97 -3.26
C GLY A 103 -4.93 -12.89 -4.31
N LEU A 104 -5.64 -13.11 -5.43
CA LEU A 104 -5.13 -13.91 -6.55
C LEU A 104 -3.92 -13.25 -7.22
N ALA A 105 -3.94 -11.93 -7.36
CA ALA A 105 -2.81 -11.18 -7.90
C ALA A 105 -1.53 -11.36 -7.05
N MET A 106 -1.66 -11.32 -5.72
CA MET A 106 -0.54 -11.63 -4.82
C MET A 106 -0.01 -13.05 -5.01
N GLN A 107 -0.90 -14.01 -5.22
CA GLN A 107 -0.51 -15.41 -5.47
C GLN A 107 0.22 -15.57 -6.80
N VAL A 108 -0.27 -14.93 -7.86
CA VAL A 108 0.36 -14.99 -9.20
C VAL A 108 1.73 -14.30 -9.20
N TYR A 109 1.84 -13.18 -8.49
CA TYR A 109 3.08 -12.40 -8.40
C TYR A 109 4.10 -13.01 -7.42
N ASP A 110 3.67 -13.93 -6.56
CA ASP A 110 4.46 -14.47 -5.44
C ASP A 110 4.96 -13.37 -4.48
N GLY A 111 4.09 -12.39 -4.20
CA GLY A 111 4.44 -11.25 -3.36
C GLY A 111 3.25 -10.35 -3.04
N THR A 112 3.48 -9.35 -2.18
CA THR A 112 2.42 -8.45 -1.70
C THR A 112 2.27 -7.17 -2.53
N ARG A 113 3.18 -6.91 -3.47
CA ARG A 113 3.21 -5.68 -4.27
C ARG A 113 1.88 -5.36 -4.98
N PRO A 114 1.16 -6.33 -5.56
CA PRO A 114 -0.11 -6.05 -6.23
C PRO A 114 -1.20 -5.52 -5.29
N ALA A 115 -1.08 -5.81 -4.00
CA ALA A 115 -2.12 -5.51 -3.01
C ALA A 115 -1.75 -4.41 -2.02
N SER A 116 -0.46 -4.07 -1.87
CA SER A 116 0.00 -3.16 -0.82
C SER A 116 1.16 -2.27 -1.27
N GLY A 117 1.02 -0.97 -1.04
CA GLY A 117 2.02 0.06 -1.22
C GLY A 117 2.37 0.76 0.09
N ALA A 118 2.72 2.04 0.01
CA ALA A 118 3.10 2.84 1.17
C ALA A 118 1.97 3.01 2.20
N GLU A 119 0.71 2.99 1.78
CA GLU A 119 -0.45 3.08 2.67
C GLU A 119 -0.49 1.94 3.70
N HIS A 120 -0.03 0.75 3.34
CA HIS A 120 0.06 -0.39 4.26
C HIS A 120 1.16 -0.22 5.31
N TYR A 121 2.25 0.52 5.01
CA TYR A 121 3.28 0.81 6.02
C TYR A 121 2.72 1.62 7.18
N PHE A 122 1.80 2.56 6.94
CA PHE A 122 1.09 3.27 8.02
C PHE A 122 0.33 2.28 8.90
N SER A 123 -0.44 1.38 8.29
CA SER A 123 -1.22 0.39 9.04
C SER A 123 -0.34 -0.53 9.87
N HIS A 124 0.79 -0.98 9.32
CA HIS A 124 1.73 -1.87 10.00
C HIS A 124 2.36 -1.21 11.23
N ILE A 125 2.77 0.06 11.12
CA ILE A 125 3.30 0.81 12.26
C ILE A 125 2.22 0.96 13.34
N TRP A 126 1.00 1.34 12.97
CA TRP A 126 -0.12 1.48 13.92
C TRP A 126 -0.55 0.16 14.56
N GLU A 127 -0.39 -0.96 13.88
CA GLU A 127 -0.61 -2.30 14.44
C GLU A 127 0.45 -2.65 15.48
N LEU A 128 1.72 -2.43 15.15
CA LEU A 128 2.84 -2.71 16.04
C LEU A 128 2.87 -1.78 17.28
N THR A 129 2.37 -0.55 17.15
CA THR A 129 2.23 0.41 18.24
C THR A 129 0.86 0.37 18.92
N HIS A 130 0.04 -0.64 18.61
CA HIS A 130 -1.26 -0.90 19.24
C HIS A 130 -2.28 0.24 19.12
N VAL A 131 -2.20 1.08 18.09
CA VAL A 131 -3.16 2.17 17.85
C VAL A 131 -4.57 1.63 17.67
N GLY A 132 -5.51 2.12 18.50
CA GLY A 132 -6.93 1.79 18.42
C GLY A 132 -7.31 0.40 18.94
N THR A 133 -6.43 -0.28 19.68
CA THR A 133 -6.74 -1.56 20.33
C THR A 133 -7.61 -1.39 21.57
N ASP A 134 -7.66 -0.19 22.14
CA ASP A 134 -8.48 0.22 23.27
C ASP A 134 -9.95 0.53 22.91
N ARG A 135 -10.28 0.56 21.62
CA ARG A 135 -11.64 0.77 21.13
C ARG A 135 -12.49 -0.50 21.21
N ASN A 136 -13.80 -0.34 21.18
CA ASN A 136 -14.75 -1.45 21.11
C ASN A 136 -15.77 -1.21 19.96
N PRO A 137 -15.68 -1.94 18.83
CA PRO A 137 -14.63 -2.91 18.49
C PRO A 137 -13.27 -2.24 18.23
N PRO A 138 -12.16 -2.98 18.36
CA PRO A 138 -10.84 -2.48 18.00
C PRO A 138 -10.77 -2.06 16.54
N LEU A 139 -9.90 -1.08 16.21
CA LEU A 139 -9.68 -0.71 14.83
C LEU A 139 -9.07 -1.87 14.05
N SER A 140 -9.79 -2.30 13.00
CA SER A 140 -9.32 -3.36 12.11
C SER A 140 -8.15 -2.89 11.23
N HIS A 141 -7.48 -3.86 10.59
CA HIS A 141 -6.47 -3.61 9.58
C HIS A 141 -6.98 -2.67 8.47
N GLY A 142 -8.10 -3.00 7.84
CA GLY A 142 -8.63 -2.20 6.73
C GLY A 142 -9.00 -0.76 7.10
N HIS A 143 -9.43 -0.48 8.35
CA HIS A 143 -9.60 0.90 8.80
C HIS A 143 -8.28 1.68 8.88
N LYS A 144 -7.22 1.04 9.37
CA LYS A 144 -5.89 1.65 9.42
C LYS A 144 -5.34 1.87 8.03
N VAL A 145 -5.49 0.88 7.15
CA VAL A 145 -5.14 0.98 5.73
C VAL A 145 -5.91 2.11 5.05
N ALA A 146 -7.21 2.26 5.32
CA ALA A 146 -8.02 3.35 4.76
C ALA A 146 -7.46 4.75 5.10
N ILE A 147 -7.00 4.96 6.32
CA ILE A 147 -6.37 6.23 6.72
C ILE A 147 -5.03 6.42 6.00
N GLY A 148 -4.21 5.37 5.88
CA GLY A 148 -2.99 5.38 5.08
C GLY A 148 -3.27 5.70 3.61
N THR A 149 -4.35 5.12 3.05
CA THR A 149 -4.82 5.39 1.69
C THR A 149 -5.15 6.87 1.48
N LEU A 150 -5.90 7.49 2.41
CA LEU A 150 -6.20 8.92 2.33
C LEU A 150 -4.94 9.78 2.37
N ALA A 151 -3.96 9.41 3.20
CA ALA A 151 -2.68 10.12 3.26
C ALA A 151 -1.91 10.00 1.93
N MET A 152 -1.89 8.80 1.33
CA MET A 152 -1.21 8.58 0.06
C MET A 152 -1.92 9.25 -1.12
N LEU A 153 -3.26 9.27 -1.15
CA LEU A 153 -4.01 10.00 -2.16
C LEU A 153 -3.72 11.51 -2.09
N ALA A 154 -3.71 12.10 -0.89
CA ALA A 154 -3.33 13.50 -0.70
C ALA A 154 -1.87 13.77 -1.11
N PHE A 155 -0.97 12.81 -0.86
CA PHE A 155 0.42 12.89 -1.35
C PHE A 155 0.45 12.89 -2.88
N TYR A 156 -0.22 11.94 -3.55
CA TYR A 156 -0.25 11.85 -5.01
C TYR A 156 -0.89 13.08 -5.66
N GLU A 157 -1.96 13.64 -5.08
CA GLU A 157 -2.54 14.90 -5.53
C GLU A 157 -1.46 16.00 -5.59
N LYS A 158 -0.69 16.17 -4.52
CA LYS A 158 0.39 17.18 -4.46
C LYS A 158 1.60 16.81 -5.32
N PHE A 159 1.89 15.53 -5.46
CA PHE A 159 2.98 15.03 -6.28
C PHE A 159 2.74 15.27 -7.76
N LEU A 160 1.53 15.01 -8.25
CA LEU A 160 1.13 15.23 -9.64
C LEU A 160 1.03 16.71 -10.05
N ASP A 161 0.86 17.61 -9.08
CA ASP A 161 0.93 19.07 -9.30
C ASP A 161 2.36 19.55 -9.59
N ARG A 162 3.38 18.72 -9.36
CA ARG A 162 4.78 19.09 -9.55
C ARG A 162 5.26 18.75 -10.96
N ASP A 163 6.03 19.68 -11.53
CA ASP A 163 6.78 19.43 -12.75
C ASP A 163 8.16 18.82 -12.37
N LEU A 164 8.25 17.49 -12.48
CA LEU A 164 9.49 16.79 -12.19
C LEU A 164 10.53 16.92 -13.31
N SER A 165 10.16 17.37 -14.51
CA SER A 165 11.13 17.61 -15.59
C SER A 165 12.12 18.72 -15.24
N SER A 166 11.75 19.61 -14.32
CA SER A 166 12.57 20.73 -13.83
C SER A 166 13.30 20.42 -12.52
N LEU A 167 13.26 19.18 -12.03
CA LEU A 167 13.90 18.82 -10.75
C LEU A 167 15.43 18.96 -10.81
N ASP A 168 15.98 19.73 -9.88
CA ASP A 168 17.43 19.78 -9.66
C ASP A 168 17.88 18.49 -8.91
N VAL A 169 18.39 17.53 -9.70
CA VAL A 169 18.85 16.24 -9.18
C VAL A 169 20.04 16.40 -8.23
N ASP A 170 20.94 17.35 -8.50
CA ASP A 170 22.10 17.60 -7.64
C ASP A 170 21.67 18.10 -6.27
N ALA A 171 20.76 19.05 -6.24
CA ALA A 171 20.19 19.56 -5.00
C ALA A 171 19.39 18.48 -4.24
N ALA A 172 18.62 17.66 -4.94
CA ALA A 172 17.85 16.57 -4.34
C ALA A 172 18.78 15.51 -3.70
N VAL A 173 19.85 15.12 -4.40
CA VAL A 173 20.84 14.18 -3.87
C VAL A 173 21.62 14.77 -2.70
N ALA A 174 21.97 16.04 -2.75
CA ALA A 174 22.66 16.73 -1.65
C ALA A 174 21.78 16.85 -0.39
N ALA A 175 20.46 16.98 -0.56
CA ALA A 175 19.50 17.03 0.53
C ALA A 175 19.14 15.63 1.10
N TRP A 176 19.55 14.53 0.43
CA TRP A 176 19.21 13.18 0.86
C TRP A 176 19.89 12.85 2.19
N PRO A 177 19.14 12.38 3.20
CA PRO A 177 19.70 12.11 4.52
C PRO A 177 20.70 10.96 4.45
N GLN A 178 21.87 11.15 5.04
CA GLN A 178 22.89 10.11 5.19
C GLN A 178 22.40 9.02 6.15
N TRP A 179 22.82 7.78 5.92
CA TRP A 179 22.38 6.64 6.72
C TRP A 179 22.44 6.84 8.25
N PRO A 180 23.53 7.37 8.84
CA PRO A 180 23.57 7.58 10.28
C PRO A 180 22.47 8.50 10.82
N ALA A 181 22.04 9.48 10.03
CA ALA A 181 20.93 10.35 10.41
C ALA A 181 19.56 9.63 10.31
N VAL A 182 19.39 8.77 9.30
CA VAL A 182 18.19 7.92 9.15
C VAL A 182 18.09 6.95 10.31
N GLU A 183 19.17 6.24 10.65
CA GLU A 183 19.20 5.31 11.78
C GLU A 183 18.93 6.02 13.11
N ALA A 184 19.55 7.18 13.35
CA ALA A 184 19.33 7.96 14.56
C ALA A 184 17.86 8.38 14.69
N ASN A 185 17.23 8.79 13.59
CA ASN A 185 15.81 9.16 13.56
C ASN A 185 14.91 7.95 13.90
N ILE A 186 15.18 6.78 13.32
CA ILE A 186 14.42 5.55 13.64
C ILE A 186 14.55 5.22 15.13
N ARG A 187 15.75 5.22 15.67
CA ARG A 187 16.02 4.91 17.07
C ARG A 187 15.49 5.95 18.06
N SER A 188 15.24 7.19 17.60
CA SER A 188 14.55 8.20 18.41
C SER A 188 13.03 8.07 18.38
N THR A 189 12.49 7.35 17.40
CA THR A 189 11.05 7.17 17.18
C THR A 189 10.53 5.87 17.80
N PHE A 190 11.32 4.82 17.76
CA PHE A 190 10.95 3.48 18.23
C PHE A 190 11.94 2.95 19.25
N ASP A 191 11.47 2.09 20.15
CA ASP A 191 12.28 1.49 21.21
C ASP A 191 12.47 -0.03 21.01
N GLY A 192 13.50 -0.59 21.61
CA GLY A 192 13.74 -2.02 21.73
C GLY A 192 13.76 -2.77 20.41
N ALA A 193 13.15 -3.96 20.38
CA ALA A 193 13.13 -4.83 19.20
C ALA A 193 12.47 -4.21 17.98
N LEU A 194 11.50 -3.31 18.16
CA LEU A 194 10.84 -2.60 17.06
C LEU A 194 11.82 -1.63 16.37
N ALA A 195 12.64 -0.92 17.15
CA ALA A 195 13.68 -0.04 16.59
C ALA A 195 14.71 -0.84 15.78
N ASP A 196 15.19 -1.96 16.32
CA ASP A 196 16.17 -2.81 15.63
C ASP A 196 15.59 -3.39 14.33
N HIS A 197 14.34 -3.84 14.35
CA HIS A 197 13.65 -4.33 13.16
C HIS A 197 13.47 -3.21 12.13
N ALA A 198 13.02 -2.03 12.54
CA ALA A 198 12.83 -0.88 11.64
C ALA A 198 14.15 -0.41 11.02
N VAL A 199 15.26 -0.42 11.78
CA VAL A 199 16.60 -0.13 11.26
C VAL A 199 17.01 -1.15 10.20
N ALA A 200 16.85 -2.46 10.49
CA ALA A 200 17.22 -3.52 9.56
C ALA A 200 16.43 -3.44 8.25
N GLU A 201 15.10 -3.30 8.33
CA GLU A 201 14.21 -3.17 7.17
C GLU A 201 14.50 -1.91 6.34
N THR A 202 14.75 -0.79 7.02
CA THR A 202 15.05 0.47 6.32
C THR A 202 16.42 0.43 5.67
N ARG A 203 17.41 -0.23 6.32
CA ARG A 203 18.77 -0.34 5.75
C ARG A 203 18.78 -1.07 4.41
N VAL A 204 18.02 -2.14 4.29
CA VAL A 204 17.89 -2.89 3.02
C VAL A 204 17.30 -2.04 1.90
N LYS A 205 16.42 -1.10 2.25
CA LYS A 205 15.71 -0.22 1.31
C LYS A 205 16.39 1.13 1.12
N TYR A 206 17.36 1.46 1.96
CA TYR A 206 18.08 2.74 1.88
C TYR A 206 18.83 2.86 0.57
N VAL A 207 18.69 4.00 -0.07
CA VAL A 207 19.29 4.30 -1.37
C VAL A 207 20.53 5.17 -1.15
N GLU A 208 21.68 4.68 -1.60
CA GLU A 208 22.91 5.47 -1.58
C GLU A 208 22.85 6.61 -2.61
N PRO A 209 23.54 7.75 -2.39
CA PRO A 209 23.42 8.95 -3.24
C PRO A 209 23.61 8.72 -4.74
N GLY A 210 24.55 7.83 -5.12
CA GLY A 210 24.79 7.51 -6.53
C GLY A 210 23.63 6.78 -7.19
N GLU A 211 23.03 5.82 -6.47
CA GLU A 211 21.85 5.10 -6.93
C GLU A 211 20.61 6.03 -6.93
N LEU A 212 20.47 6.89 -5.93
CA LEU A 212 19.39 7.89 -5.90
C LEU A 212 19.41 8.75 -7.15
N ARG A 213 20.59 9.25 -7.53
CA ARG A 213 20.79 10.01 -8.76
C ARG A 213 20.27 9.26 -9.99
N ALA A 214 20.69 8.00 -10.13
CA ALA A 214 20.28 7.18 -11.27
C ALA A 214 18.78 6.97 -11.34
N ARG A 215 18.14 6.74 -10.19
CA ARG A 215 16.68 6.58 -10.09
C ARG A 215 15.93 7.87 -10.44
N LEU A 216 16.36 9.00 -9.88
CA LEU A 216 15.76 10.31 -10.18
C LEU A 216 15.87 10.66 -11.66
N THR A 217 17.04 10.43 -12.27
CA THR A 217 17.24 10.66 -13.69
C THR A 217 16.27 9.83 -14.54
N ARG A 218 16.12 8.53 -14.24
CA ARG A 218 15.15 7.67 -14.96
C ARG A 218 13.72 8.18 -14.84
N VAL A 219 13.29 8.57 -13.63
CA VAL A 219 11.93 9.09 -13.41
C VAL A 219 11.73 10.39 -14.20
N ILE A 220 12.72 11.27 -14.26
CA ILE A 220 12.65 12.54 -15.01
C ILE A 220 12.56 12.27 -16.50
N ASP A 221 13.43 11.40 -17.02
CA ASP A 221 13.49 11.04 -18.45
C ASP A 221 12.16 10.43 -18.94
N GLY A 222 11.46 9.67 -18.08
CA GLY A 222 10.17 9.03 -18.36
C GLY A 222 8.97 9.75 -17.73
N TRP A 223 9.11 11.01 -17.26
CA TRP A 223 8.10 11.63 -16.43
C TRP A 223 6.72 11.77 -17.10
N GLU A 224 6.66 12.19 -18.36
CA GLU A 224 5.40 12.39 -19.07
C GLU A 224 4.60 11.08 -19.22
N ASP A 225 5.29 9.96 -19.54
CA ASP A 225 4.66 8.65 -19.63
C ASP A 225 4.20 8.17 -18.25
N THR A 226 5.06 8.35 -17.24
CA THR A 226 4.74 8.00 -15.85
C THR A 226 3.55 8.80 -15.33
N ARG A 227 3.53 10.09 -15.55
CA ARG A 227 2.43 10.98 -15.17
C ARG A 227 1.12 10.58 -15.84
N THR A 228 1.17 10.25 -17.12
CA THR A 228 0.00 9.78 -17.88
C THR A 228 -0.55 8.47 -17.30
N ALA A 229 0.33 7.55 -16.90
CA ALA A 229 -0.08 6.28 -16.29
C ALA A 229 -0.70 6.46 -14.88
N LEU A 230 -0.38 7.55 -14.18
CA LEU A 230 -0.87 7.85 -12.84
C LEU A 230 -2.21 8.62 -12.83
N THR A 231 -2.65 9.18 -13.95
CA THR A 231 -3.88 9.99 -14.08
C THR A 231 -5.00 9.25 -14.80
#